data_140a606faa7504e7ae3390b13d1257e3
#
_entry.id   140a606faa7504e7ae3390b13d1257e3
#
_cell.length_a   1.000
_cell.length_b   1.000
_cell.length_c   1.000
_cell.angle_alpha   90.00
_cell.angle_beta   90.00
_cell.angle_gamma   90.00
#
_symmetry.space_group_name_H-M   'P 1'
#
loop_
_entity.id
_entity.type
_entity.pdbx_description
1 polymer ?
#
loop_
_entity_poly.entity_id
_entity_poly.type
_entity_poly.pdbx_seq_one_letter_code
_entity_poly.pdbx_strand_id
1 'polypeptide(L)'
;MKTKLKWGREDIFLSIPDKNVLAVLEPSGGEPVADLAAEVAGLVKRPTAGPSLEEIVSTHKPETAAIIVNDMTRSTPTAEMLPPLLEELERLGVPSSGIAIVVATGTHRPMSDDETRQTVGDAVFSKYRVENHDCDSPDLVDMGTLSTGNRLMINRTVAEADLRLAIGEVLLHYYAGFAGGRKSILPGVAGRETVMTNHRMMTAPGVGIGIVDGNVLSEEMVEAVRDFCPLHFILNCVSDSSKHIVRVVGGHWYDAWREGIVTFRKFNFVPIAKKADVVFLSAGGFPKDINMYQAHKALYM
;
A
#
# COMPACT_ATOMS: atom_id res chain seq x y z
N MET A 1 -7.53 8.24 -36.91
CA MET A 1 -6.60 8.45 -35.77
C MET A 1 -5.37 7.56 -35.95
N LYS A 2 -4.18 8.13 -35.71
CA LYS A 2 -2.94 7.36 -35.56
C LYS A 2 -2.51 7.44 -34.10
N THR A 3 -2.22 6.31 -33.47
CA THR A 3 -1.77 6.26 -32.07
C THR A 3 -0.70 5.19 -31.91
N LYS A 4 -0.07 5.14 -30.75
CA LYS A 4 0.93 4.14 -30.42
C LYS A 4 0.68 3.53 -29.04
N LEU A 5 1.04 2.28 -28.89
CA LEU A 5 1.00 1.55 -27.63
C LEU A 5 2.39 0.98 -27.32
N LYS A 6 2.76 0.96 -26.07
CA LYS A 6 4.01 0.32 -25.62
C LYS A 6 3.90 -1.21 -25.70
N TRP A 7 4.93 -1.86 -26.25
CA TRP A 7 5.09 -3.30 -26.33
C TRP A 7 6.56 -3.67 -26.13
N GLY A 8 6.87 -4.31 -25.03
CA GLY A 8 8.25 -4.53 -24.66
C GLY A 8 9.01 -3.21 -24.54
N ARG A 9 10.06 -3.05 -25.31
CA ARG A 9 10.88 -1.82 -25.37
C ARG A 9 10.56 -0.95 -26.57
N GLU A 10 9.54 -1.31 -27.34
CA GLU A 10 9.18 -0.65 -28.61
C GLU A 10 7.78 -0.04 -28.53
N ASP A 11 7.43 0.74 -29.56
CA ASP A 11 6.09 1.27 -29.78
C ASP A 11 5.43 0.51 -30.95
N ILE A 12 4.22 0.00 -30.73
CA ILE A 12 3.35 -0.51 -31.81
C ILE A 12 2.46 0.64 -32.28
N PHE A 13 2.49 0.90 -33.57
CA PHE A 13 1.67 1.95 -34.19
C PHE A 13 0.35 1.38 -34.68
N LEU A 14 -0.74 2.02 -34.31
CA LEU A 14 -2.09 1.67 -34.74
C LEU A 14 -2.64 2.78 -35.64
N SER A 15 -3.33 2.38 -36.69
CA SER A 15 -4.09 3.31 -37.55
C SER A 15 -5.55 2.86 -37.56
N ILE A 16 -6.41 3.67 -36.94
CA ILE A 16 -7.84 3.37 -36.76
C ILE A 16 -8.64 4.47 -37.48
N PRO A 17 -9.61 4.13 -38.36
CA PRO A 17 -10.48 5.14 -38.95
C PRO A 17 -11.20 5.95 -37.88
N ASP A 18 -11.20 7.29 -38.02
CA ASP A 18 -11.76 8.18 -36.97
C ASP A 18 -13.20 7.86 -36.63
N LYS A 19 -14.01 7.47 -37.63
CA LYS A 19 -15.41 7.03 -37.41
C LYS A 19 -15.59 5.80 -36.52
N ASN A 20 -14.52 5.04 -36.32
CA ASN A 20 -14.51 3.81 -35.51
C ASN A 20 -13.89 4.05 -34.12
N VAL A 21 -13.41 5.26 -33.82
CA VAL A 21 -12.86 5.62 -32.52
C VAL A 21 -13.98 6.12 -31.62
N LEU A 22 -14.31 5.34 -30.60
CA LEU A 22 -15.31 5.74 -29.61
C LEU A 22 -14.70 6.73 -28.60
N ALA A 23 -13.54 6.39 -28.05
CA ALA A 23 -12.83 7.23 -27.10
C ALA A 23 -11.35 6.86 -27.06
N VAL A 24 -10.52 7.80 -26.62
CA VAL A 24 -9.17 7.58 -26.09
C VAL A 24 -9.27 7.87 -24.61
N LEU A 25 -8.99 6.86 -23.79
CA LEU A 25 -9.11 6.96 -22.33
C LEU A 25 -7.73 7.28 -21.75
N GLU A 26 -7.58 8.48 -21.22
CA GLU A 26 -6.37 8.93 -20.56
C GLU A 26 -6.73 9.44 -19.15
N PRO A 27 -6.08 8.93 -18.09
CA PRO A 27 -6.25 9.48 -16.75
C PRO A 27 -5.88 10.96 -16.69
N SER A 28 -6.53 11.72 -15.83
CA SER A 28 -6.37 13.17 -15.78
C SER A 28 -5.01 13.64 -15.25
N GLY A 29 -4.29 12.79 -14.54
CA GLY A 29 -3.10 13.21 -13.79
C GLY A 29 -3.43 14.18 -12.65
N GLY A 30 -2.43 14.53 -11.86
CA GLY A 30 -2.55 15.51 -10.76
C GLY A 30 -1.29 16.35 -10.60
N GLU A 31 -1.38 17.44 -9.85
CA GLU A 31 -0.23 18.24 -9.45
C GLU A 31 0.62 17.41 -8.47
N PRO A 32 1.92 17.21 -8.75
CA PRO A 32 2.81 16.51 -7.83
C PRO A 32 2.94 17.23 -6.49
N VAL A 33 3.03 16.48 -5.40
CA VAL A 33 3.39 17.02 -4.10
C VAL A 33 4.81 17.60 -4.19
N ALA A 34 4.94 18.89 -3.91
CA ALA A 34 6.20 19.62 -4.12
C ALA A 34 7.28 19.25 -3.08
N ASP A 35 6.88 19.00 -1.84
CA ASP A 35 7.76 18.62 -0.73
C ASP A 35 7.06 17.54 0.10
N LEU A 36 7.48 16.31 -0.11
CA LEU A 36 6.88 15.15 0.52
C LEU A 36 7.16 15.09 2.02
N ALA A 37 8.36 15.48 2.43
CA ALA A 37 8.74 15.49 3.85
C ALA A 37 7.92 16.54 4.63
N ALA A 38 7.75 17.73 4.07
CA ALA A 38 6.92 18.79 4.68
C ALA A 38 5.44 18.36 4.74
N GLU A 39 4.92 17.68 3.70
CA GLU A 39 3.54 17.16 3.70
C GLU A 39 3.35 16.13 4.82
N VAL A 40 4.27 15.17 4.97
CA VAL A 40 4.24 14.19 6.07
C VAL A 40 4.34 14.87 7.42
N ALA A 41 5.28 15.83 7.62
CA ALA A 41 5.41 16.60 8.86
C ALA A 41 4.13 17.40 9.21
N GLY A 42 3.38 17.83 8.20
CA GLY A 42 2.06 18.44 8.36
C GLY A 42 0.99 17.43 8.80
N LEU A 43 0.97 16.25 8.16
CA LEU A 43 -0.04 15.21 8.38
C LEU A 43 0.07 14.53 9.76
N VAL A 44 1.27 14.36 10.31
CA VAL A 44 1.41 13.79 11.66
C VAL A 44 0.81 14.68 12.75
N LYS A 45 0.73 15.99 12.49
CA LYS A 45 0.13 17.00 13.40
C LYS A 45 -1.34 17.26 13.08
N ARG A 46 -1.70 17.27 11.81
CA ARG A 46 -3.06 17.53 11.31
C ARG A 46 -3.43 16.47 10.27
N PRO A 47 -3.84 15.28 10.71
CA PRO A 47 -4.11 14.16 9.82
C PRO A 47 -5.32 14.42 8.90
N THR A 48 -5.40 13.66 7.83
CA THR A 48 -6.56 13.63 6.92
C THR A 48 -7.82 13.18 7.66
N ALA A 49 -7.66 12.22 8.60
CA ALA A 49 -8.78 11.69 9.39
C ALA A 49 -8.27 11.14 10.73
N GLY A 50 -9.11 11.23 11.75
CA GLY A 50 -8.81 10.73 13.09
C GLY A 50 -7.88 11.63 13.91
N PRO A 51 -7.34 11.12 15.03
CA PRO A 51 -6.48 11.88 15.93
C PRO A 51 -5.08 12.14 15.35
N SER A 52 -4.45 13.21 15.81
CA SER A 52 -3.04 13.50 15.55
C SER A 52 -2.12 12.47 16.21
N LEU A 53 -0.87 12.41 15.73
CA LEU A 53 0.13 11.51 16.34
C LEU A 53 0.38 11.89 17.82
N GLU A 54 0.35 13.19 18.16
CA GLU A 54 0.48 13.67 19.53
C GLU A 54 -0.65 13.17 20.45
N GLU A 55 -1.91 13.21 19.98
CA GLU A 55 -3.05 12.68 20.73
C GLU A 55 -2.93 11.18 20.94
N ILE A 56 -2.49 10.44 19.91
CA ILE A 56 -2.26 9.00 20.00
C ILE A 56 -1.17 8.68 21.02
N VAL A 57 0.00 9.29 20.90
CA VAL A 57 1.13 9.05 21.81
C VAL A 57 0.78 9.45 23.25
N SER A 58 0.11 10.57 23.46
CA SER A 58 -0.32 11.01 24.80
C SER A 58 -1.30 10.03 25.45
N THR A 59 -2.16 9.40 24.65
CA THR A 59 -3.15 8.41 25.10
C THR A 59 -2.52 7.07 25.44
N HIS A 60 -1.67 6.56 24.54
CA HIS A 60 -1.08 5.22 24.65
C HIS A 60 0.20 5.19 25.49
N LYS A 61 0.94 6.32 25.59
CA LYS A 61 2.23 6.43 26.27
C LYS A 61 3.19 5.30 25.90
N PRO A 62 3.44 5.08 24.59
CA PRO A 62 4.18 3.94 24.12
C PRO A 62 5.65 3.99 24.49
N GLU A 63 6.21 2.88 24.95
CA GLU A 63 7.64 2.66 25.09
C GLU A 63 8.22 2.06 23.78
N THR A 64 7.39 1.36 23.02
CA THR A 64 7.77 0.70 21.77
C THR A 64 6.85 1.10 20.60
N ALA A 65 7.45 1.22 19.41
CA ALA A 65 6.71 1.49 18.18
C ALA A 65 7.22 0.61 17.03
N ALA A 66 6.31 -0.04 16.31
CA ALA A 66 6.59 -0.72 15.06
C ALA A 66 6.08 0.10 13.88
N ILE A 67 6.97 0.46 12.96
CA ILE A 67 6.64 1.16 11.73
C ILE A 67 6.74 0.17 10.57
N ILE A 68 5.60 -0.20 10.02
CA ILE A 68 5.50 -1.15 8.93
C ILE A 68 5.67 -0.40 7.61
N VAL A 69 6.63 -0.82 6.77
CA VAL A 69 6.91 -0.18 5.48
C VAL A 69 6.82 -1.18 4.35
N ASN A 70 6.51 -0.73 3.14
CA ASN A 70 6.48 -1.58 1.97
C ASN A 70 7.88 -2.07 1.59
N ASP A 71 7.94 -3.23 0.94
CA ASP A 71 9.14 -3.74 0.30
C ASP A 71 9.44 -3.01 -1.02
N MET A 72 10.61 -3.29 -1.61
CA MET A 72 11.09 -2.67 -2.85
C MET A 72 10.20 -2.95 -4.09
N THR A 73 9.23 -3.86 -4.02
CA THR A 73 8.32 -4.12 -5.13
C THR A 73 7.25 -3.02 -5.29
N ARG A 74 7.20 -2.09 -4.34
CA ARG A 74 6.32 -0.91 -4.36
C ARG A 74 7.13 0.36 -4.65
N SER A 75 6.47 1.34 -5.25
CA SER A 75 7.06 2.64 -5.55
C SER A 75 6.92 3.67 -4.42
N THR A 76 6.59 3.21 -3.22
CA THR A 76 6.46 4.08 -2.04
C THR A 76 7.79 4.75 -1.72
N PRO A 77 7.87 6.08 -1.64
CA PRO A 77 9.11 6.82 -1.32
C PRO A 77 9.38 6.80 0.20
N THR A 78 9.56 5.60 0.73
CA THR A 78 9.68 5.35 2.17
C THR A 78 10.82 6.14 2.80
N ALA A 79 11.98 6.24 2.10
CA ALA A 79 13.15 6.99 2.59
C ALA A 79 12.89 8.48 2.81
N GLU A 80 11.92 9.07 2.10
CA GLU A 80 11.53 10.48 2.26
C GLU A 80 10.42 10.64 3.32
N MET A 81 9.56 9.63 3.48
CA MET A 81 8.42 9.68 4.40
C MET A 81 8.76 9.31 5.83
N LEU A 82 9.78 8.45 6.04
CA LEU A 82 10.18 7.98 7.37
C LEU A 82 10.75 9.08 8.27
N PRO A 83 11.73 9.92 7.83
CA PRO A 83 12.38 10.88 8.71
C PRO A 83 11.43 11.80 9.45
N PRO A 84 10.47 12.51 8.81
CA PRO A 84 9.57 13.40 9.54
C PRO A 84 8.63 12.68 10.51
N LEU A 85 8.27 11.41 10.23
CA LEU A 85 7.49 10.60 11.17
C LEU A 85 8.33 10.19 12.38
N LEU A 86 9.58 9.79 12.17
CA LEU A 86 10.51 9.38 13.23
C LEU A 86 10.88 10.56 14.14
N GLU A 87 11.17 11.72 13.56
CA GLU A 87 11.44 12.97 14.29
C GLU A 87 10.26 13.34 15.19
N GLU A 88 9.05 13.23 14.70
CA GLU A 88 7.86 13.55 15.51
C GLU A 88 7.64 12.54 16.64
N LEU A 89 7.85 11.22 16.40
CA LEU A 89 7.78 10.21 17.46
C LEU A 89 8.80 10.47 18.57
N GLU A 90 10.06 10.77 18.20
CA GLU A 90 11.11 11.11 19.17
C GLU A 90 10.78 12.42 19.94
N ARG A 91 10.29 13.45 19.25
CA ARG A 91 9.82 14.70 19.87
C ARG A 91 8.72 14.44 20.90
N LEU A 92 7.85 13.47 20.62
CA LEU A 92 6.76 13.07 21.52
C LEU A 92 7.20 12.13 22.65
N GLY A 93 8.49 11.80 22.71
CA GLY A 93 9.09 11.03 23.80
C GLY A 93 9.17 9.52 23.58
N VAL A 94 8.86 9.01 22.37
CA VAL A 94 9.10 7.60 22.04
C VAL A 94 10.61 7.40 21.83
N PRO A 95 11.28 6.57 22.63
CA PRO A 95 12.74 6.44 22.53
C PRO A 95 13.14 5.77 21.21
N SER A 96 14.20 6.27 20.57
CA SER A 96 14.68 5.69 19.30
C SER A 96 15.03 4.20 19.42
N SER A 97 15.51 3.75 20.58
CA SER A 97 15.79 2.35 20.87
C SER A 97 14.53 1.48 20.97
N GLY A 98 13.37 2.07 21.19
CA GLY A 98 12.06 1.41 21.20
C GLY A 98 11.38 1.38 19.83
N ILE A 99 11.94 2.08 18.82
CA ILE A 99 11.37 2.12 17.49
C ILE A 99 11.99 1.04 16.61
N ALA A 100 11.14 0.20 16.01
CA ALA A 100 11.54 -0.79 15.02
C ALA A 100 10.82 -0.52 13.68
N ILE A 101 11.53 -0.67 12.57
CA ILE A 101 11.00 -0.58 11.22
C ILE A 101 10.92 -2.00 10.67
N VAL A 102 9.71 -2.42 10.28
CA VAL A 102 9.44 -3.77 9.79
C VAL A 102 9.06 -3.69 8.30
N VAL A 103 9.89 -4.28 7.45
CA VAL A 103 9.60 -4.37 6.01
C VAL A 103 8.54 -5.43 5.77
N ALA A 104 7.40 -5.02 5.25
CA ALA A 104 6.24 -5.88 4.97
C ALA A 104 6.45 -6.68 3.68
N THR A 105 7.27 -7.72 3.73
CA THR A 105 7.56 -8.61 2.60
C THR A 105 6.39 -9.54 2.26
N GLY A 106 5.46 -9.73 3.19
CA GLY A 106 4.40 -10.74 3.03
C GLY A 106 5.02 -12.11 2.79
N THR A 107 4.71 -12.71 1.63
CA THR A 107 5.30 -13.99 1.19
C THR A 107 6.42 -13.81 0.14
N HIS A 108 6.88 -12.59 -0.09
CA HIS A 108 8.03 -12.32 -0.96
C HIS A 108 9.33 -12.75 -0.27
N ARG A 109 10.42 -12.82 -1.05
CA ARG A 109 11.75 -12.99 -0.48
C ARG A 109 12.14 -11.82 0.44
N PRO A 110 12.95 -12.02 1.44
CA PRO A 110 13.54 -10.91 2.19
C PRO A 110 14.39 -10.02 1.28
N MET A 111 14.45 -8.74 1.60
CA MET A 111 15.37 -7.80 0.96
C MET A 111 16.77 -7.97 1.52
N SER A 112 17.79 -7.74 0.70
CA SER A 112 19.18 -7.62 1.16
C SER A 112 19.36 -6.33 1.98
N ASP A 113 20.48 -6.20 2.68
CA ASP A 113 20.81 -4.99 3.42
C ASP A 113 20.89 -3.76 2.50
N ASP A 114 21.45 -3.91 1.29
CA ASP A 114 21.53 -2.83 0.32
C ASP A 114 20.13 -2.41 -0.18
N GLU A 115 19.26 -3.37 -0.49
CA GLU A 115 17.87 -3.11 -0.87
C GLU A 115 17.10 -2.44 0.28
N THR A 116 17.34 -2.88 1.51
CA THR A 116 16.72 -2.31 2.71
C THR A 116 17.21 -0.87 2.94
N ARG A 117 18.51 -0.62 2.82
CA ARG A 117 19.10 0.74 2.91
C ARG A 117 18.51 1.69 1.87
N GLN A 118 18.38 1.23 0.62
CA GLN A 118 17.75 2.03 -0.43
C GLN A 118 16.29 2.35 -0.13
N THR A 119 15.57 1.41 0.49
CA THR A 119 14.15 1.56 0.78
C THR A 119 13.90 2.50 1.96
N VAL A 120 14.64 2.36 3.07
CA VAL A 120 14.41 3.15 4.29
C VAL A 120 15.33 4.37 4.42
N GLY A 121 16.40 4.43 3.63
CA GLY A 121 17.44 5.45 3.69
C GLY A 121 18.59 5.09 4.65
N ASP A 122 19.82 5.46 4.29
CA ASP A 122 21.04 5.12 5.05
C ASP A 122 21.02 5.62 6.50
N ALA A 123 20.54 6.85 6.71
CA ALA A 123 20.47 7.46 8.05
C ALA A 123 19.52 6.67 8.96
N VAL A 124 18.37 6.29 8.45
CA VAL A 124 17.36 5.51 9.18
C VAL A 124 17.89 4.10 9.45
N PHE A 125 18.43 3.43 8.44
CA PHE A 125 18.99 2.08 8.58
C PHE A 125 20.12 2.01 9.62
N SER A 126 20.90 3.09 9.74
CA SER A 126 22.04 3.13 10.68
C SER A 126 21.62 3.47 12.11
N LYS A 127 20.49 4.15 12.30
CA LYS A 127 20.04 4.66 13.60
C LYS A 127 19.02 3.74 14.28
N TYR A 128 18.14 3.09 13.51
CA TYR A 128 17.03 2.32 14.05
C TYR A 128 17.20 0.82 13.78
N ARG A 129 16.49 0.00 14.55
CA ARG A 129 16.32 -1.41 14.24
C ARG A 129 15.46 -1.54 12.98
N VAL A 130 16.00 -2.17 11.94
CA VAL A 130 15.26 -2.49 10.71
C VAL A 130 15.31 -3.98 10.49
N GLU A 131 14.15 -4.59 10.23
CA GLU A 131 14.05 -6.03 9.97
C GLU A 131 13.11 -6.33 8.79
N ASN A 132 13.39 -7.40 8.08
CA ASN A 132 12.46 -7.97 7.12
C ASN A 132 11.47 -8.88 7.86
N HIS A 133 10.18 -8.78 7.52
CA HIS A 133 9.23 -9.79 7.94
C HIS A 133 9.58 -11.16 7.32
N ASP A 134 9.53 -12.20 8.14
CA ASP A 134 9.63 -13.59 7.68
C ASP A 134 8.31 -14.31 7.98
N CYS A 135 7.56 -14.61 6.92
CA CYS A 135 6.26 -15.27 7.02
C CYS A 135 6.32 -16.74 7.47
N ASP A 136 7.51 -17.33 7.47
CA ASP A 136 7.78 -18.71 7.93
C ASP A 136 8.48 -18.75 9.28
N SER A 137 8.70 -17.61 9.93
CA SER A 137 9.34 -17.54 11.23
C SER A 137 8.58 -18.39 12.27
N PRO A 138 9.30 -19.18 13.09
CA PRO A 138 8.69 -19.88 14.22
C PRO A 138 8.23 -18.95 15.34
N ASP A 139 8.67 -17.68 15.30
CA ASP A 139 8.39 -16.66 16.33
C ASP A 139 7.15 -15.82 16.05
N LEU A 140 6.35 -16.15 15.03
CA LEU A 140 5.08 -15.47 14.79
C LEU A 140 4.15 -15.60 15.99
N VAL A 141 3.47 -14.50 16.32
CA VAL A 141 2.52 -14.44 17.43
C VAL A 141 1.11 -14.76 16.94
N ASP A 142 0.43 -15.65 17.63
CA ASP A 142 -0.98 -15.95 17.39
C ASP A 142 -1.87 -14.86 17.99
N MET A 143 -2.50 -14.07 17.13
CA MET A 143 -3.40 -12.98 17.51
C MET A 143 -4.86 -13.47 17.68
N GLY A 144 -5.16 -14.71 17.31
CA GLY A 144 -6.50 -15.29 17.38
C GLY A 144 -7.03 -15.78 16.04
N THR A 145 -8.33 -16.07 15.98
CA THR A 145 -8.99 -16.63 14.80
C THR A 145 -10.01 -15.66 14.26
N LEU A 146 -9.86 -15.28 12.98
CA LEU A 146 -10.77 -14.40 12.26
C LEU A 146 -12.14 -15.08 12.04
N SER A 147 -13.17 -14.31 11.75
CA SER A 147 -14.55 -14.80 11.54
C SER A 147 -14.68 -15.86 10.44
N THR A 148 -13.75 -15.84 9.49
CA THR A 148 -13.65 -16.84 8.41
C THR A 148 -13.04 -18.18 8.85
N GLY A 149 -12.56 -18.28 10.09
CA GLY A 149 -11.81 -19.42 10.60
C GLY A 149 -10.29 -19.35 10.31
N ASN A 150 -9.82 -18.28 9.69
CA ASN A 150 -8.40 -18.06 9.41
C ASN A 150 -7.66 -17.68 10.70
N ARG A 151 -6.57 -18.38 11.03
CA ARG A 151 -5.73 -18.08 12.19
C ARG A 151 -4.78 -16.94 11.86
N LEU A 152 -4.81 -15.87 12.63
CA LEU A 152 -4.00 -14.67 12.41
C LEU A 152 -2.65 -14.76 13.12
N MET A 153 -1.62 -15.16 12.38
CA MET A 153 -0.23 -15.20 12.83
C MET A 153 0.48 -13.93 12.38
N ILE A 154 1.06 -13.16 13.29
CA ILE A 154 1.67 -11.84 13.01
C ILE A 154 3.14 -11.82 13.46
N ASN A 155 3.97 -11.07 12.72
CA ASN A 155 5.34 -10.76 13.10
C ASN A 155 5.41 -10.31 14.56
N ARG A 156 6.33 -10.88 15.34
CA ARG A 156 6.44 -10.63 16.79
C ARG A 156 6.67 -9.16 17.12
N THR A 157 7.58 -8.50 16.43
CA THR A 157 7.88 -7.07 16.66
C THR A 157 6.63 -6.19 16.48
N VAL A 158 5.80 -6.53 15.48
CA VAL A 158 4.55 -5.81 15.24
C VAL A 158 3.48 -6.18 16.27
N ALA A 159 3.34 -7.45 16.59
CA ALA A 159 2.33 -7.93 17.53
C ALA A 159 2.52 -7.34 18.93
N GLU A 160 3.77 -7.29 19.40
CA GLU A 160 4.13 -6.88 20.76
C GLU A 160 4.35 -5.36 20.92
N ALA A 161 4.42 -4.58 19.83
CA ALA A 161 4.59 -3.13 19.91
C ALA A 161 3.39 -2.43 20.56
N ASP A 162 3.64 -1.43 21.41
CA ASP A 162 2.60 -0.58 22.00
C ASP A 162 1.92 0.26 20.92
N LEU A 163 2.71 0.74 19.95
CA LEU A 163 2.25 1.58 18.85
C LEU A 163 2.59 0.95 17.50
N ARG A 164 1.60 0.78 16.65
CA ARG A 164 1.75 0.27 15.28
C ARG A 164 1.39 1.34 14.27
N LEU A 165 2.34 1.67 13.41
CA LEU A 165 2.16 2.63 12.33
C LEU A 165 2.49 1.97 10.99
N ALA A 166 1.95 2.51 9.88
CA ALA A 166 2.30 1.98 8.57
C ALA A 166 2.51 3.09 7.54
N ILE A 167 3.55 2.92 6.71
CA ILE A 167 3.80 3.73 5.53
C ILE A 167 3.56 2.85 4.30
N GLY A 168 2.73 3.33 3.37
CA GLY A 168 2.40 2.56 2.19
C GLY A 168 1.86 3.41 1.05
N GLU A 169 1.20 2.76 0.11
CA GLU A 169 0.66 3.38 -1.09
C GLU A 169 -0.74 2.84 -1.38
N VAL A 170 -1.65 3.73 -1.80
CA VAL A 170 -2.98 3.33 -2.28
C VAL A 170 -2.88 3.07 -3.78
N LEU A 171 -3.05 1.82 -4.17
CA LEU A 171 -3.04 1.35 -5.55
C LEU A 171 -4.20 0.38 -5.79
N LEU A 172 -4.63 0.25 -7.03
CA LEU A 172 -5.53 -0.83 -7.43
C LEU A 172 -4.92 -2.21 -7.15
N HIS A 173 -5.77 -3.12 -6.70
CA HIS A 173 -5.38 -4.51 -6.47
C HIS A 173 -6.44 -5.46 -6.99
N TYR A 174 -6.01 -6.44 -7.78
CA TYR A 174 -6.92 -7.26 -8.58
C TYR A 174 -7.88 -8.17 -7.79
N TYR A 175 -7.59 -8.50 -6.52
CA TYR A 175 -8.53 -9.20 -5.64
C TYR A 175 -8.83 -8.47 -4.31
N ALA A 176 -7.91 -7.71 -3.74
CA ALA A 176 -8.18 -6.97 -2.50
C ALA A 176 -8.85 -5.60 -2.73
N GLY A 177 -9.22 -5.29 -3.98
CA GLY A 177 -9.76 -3.99 -4.37
C GLY A 177 -8.69 -2.92 -4.44
N PHE A 178 -8.11 -2.54 -3.31
CA PHE A 178 -7.02 -1.58 -3.19
C PHE A 178 -5.92 -2.06 -2.24
N ALA A 179 -4.70 -1.58 -2.45
CA ALA A 179 -3.56 -1.68 -1.53
C ALA A 179 -3.63 -0.57 -0.47
N GLY A 180 -2.64 -0.54 0.44
CA GLY A 180 -2.56 0.42 1.55
C GLY A 180 -3.39 0.01 2.77
N GLY A 181 -3.28 0.83 3.83
CA GLY A 181 -4.00 0.64 5.09
C GLY A 181 -3.83 -0.76 5.69
N ARG A 182 -4.95 -1.48 5.80
CA ARG A 182 -5.02 -2.83 6.38
C ARG A 182 -4.06 -3.86 5.78
N LYS A 183 -3.63 -3.67 4.53
CA LYS A 183 -2.71 -4.60 3.89
C LYS A 183 -1.31 -4.60 4.49
N SER A 184 -0.95 -3.60 5.25
CA SER A 184 0.30 -3.60 6.02
C SER A 184 0.32 -4.71 7.09
N ILE A 185 -0.83 -5.08 7.63
CA ILE A 185 -0.98 -6.21 8.57
C ILE A 185 -1.19 -7.51 7.80
N LEU A 186 -2.25 -7.63 7.03
CA LEU A 186 -2.57 -8.82 6.23
C LEU A 186 -2.62 -8.45 4.74
N PRO A 187 -1.69 -8.88 3.91
CA PRO A 187 -0.65 -9.91 4.13
C PRO A 187 0.71 -9.42 4.64
N GLY A 188 0.93 -8.11 4.82
CA GLY A 188 2.24 -7.47 4.91
C GLY A 188 3.19 -8.08 5.94
N VAL A 189 2.70 -8.35 7.15
CA VAL A 189 3.47 -8.91 8.27
C VAL A 189 2.82 -10.16 8.86
N ALA A 190 1.99 -10.85 8.05
CA ALA A 190 1.28 -12.05 8.45
C ALA A 190 2.00 -13.33 8.01
N GLY A 191 1.80 -14.39 8.79
CA GLY A 191 2.36 -15.72 8.51
C GLY A 191 1.84 -16.31 7.19
N ARG A 192 2.64 -17.17 6.56
CA ARG A 192 2.34 -17.77 5.25
C ARG A 192 0.96 -18.42 5.20
N GLU A 193 0.63 -19.25 6.20
CA GLU A 193 -0.66 -19.95 6.21
C GLU A 193 -1.84 -18.98 6.33
N THR A 194 -1.71 -17.93 7.15
CA THR A 194 -2.69 -16.83 7.24
C THR A 194 -2.90 -16.17 5.88
N VAL A 195 -1.81 -15.81 5.20
CA VAL A 195 -1.86 -15.19 3.86
C VAL A 195 -2.50 -16.11 2.84
N MET A 196 -2.09 -17.37 2.79
CA MET A 196 -2.62 -18.35 1.82
C MET A 196 -4.11 -18.60 2.04
N THR A 197 -4.57 -18.68 3.28
CA THR A 197 -5.99 -18.86 3.61
C THR A 197 -6.81 -17.65 3.17
N ASN A 198 -6.36 -16.42 3.45
CA ASN A 198 -6.99 -15.20 2.93
C ASN A 198 -7.06 -15.23 1.39
N HIS A 199 -5.95 -15.54 0.73
CA HIS A 199 -5.85 -15.47 -0.74
C HIS A 199 -6.64 -16.56 -1.46
N ARG A 200 -6.98 -17.69 -0.81
CA ARG A 200 -7.91 -18.69 -1.37
C ARG A 200 -9.28 -18.11 -1.68
N MET A 201 -9.68 -17.02 -1.02
CA MET A 201 -10.94 -16.33 -1.29
C MET A 201 -10.93 -15.47 -2.57
N MET A 202 -9.82 -15.43 -3.33
CA MET A 202 -9.71 -14.56 -4.52
C MET A 202 -10.75 -14.87 -5.63
N THR A 203 -11.35 -16.05 -5.62
CA THR A 203 -12.38 -16.46 -6.57
C THR A 203 -13.80 -16.36 -6.01
N ALA A 204 -13.96 -15.87 -4.77
CA ALA A 204 -15.27 -15.72 -4.14
C ALA A 204 -16.10 -14.62 -4.85
N PRO A 205 -17.44 -14.76 -4.88
CA PRO A 205 -18.30 -13.70 -5.39
C PRO A 205 -18.05 -12.38 -4.68
N GLY A 206 -18.03 -11.27 -5.42
CA GLY A 206 -17.78 -9.94 -4.88
C GLY A 206 -16.30 -9.58 -4.71
N VAL A 207 -15.38 -10.53 -4.90
CA VAL A 207 -13.94 -10.26 -4.90
C VAL A 207 -13.51 -9.74 -6.26
N GLY A 208 -12.83 -8.59 -6.29
CA GLY A 208 -12.37 -8.01 -7.55
C GLY A 208 -11.66 -6.68 -7.42
N ILE A 209 -11.14 -6.22 -8.56
CA ILE A 209 -10.40 -4.96 -8.64
C ILE A 209 -11.29 -3.77 -8.28
N GLY A 210 -10.78 -2.87 -7.45
CA GLY A 210 -11.50 -1.67 -7.04
C GLY A 210 -12.71 -1.91 -6.13
N ILE A 211 -13.03 -3.16 -5.80
CA ILE A 211 -14.14 -3.53 -4.90
C ILE A 211 -13.59 -3.65 -3.48
N VAL A 212 -14.16 -2.86 -2.57
CA VAL A 212 -13.78 -2.87 -1.14
C VAL A 212 -14.94 -3.41 -0.31
N ASP A 213 -16.08 -2.76 -0.41
CA ASP A 213 -17.29 -3.11 0.34
C ASP A 213 -17.93 -4.37 -0.27
N GLY A 214 -18.26 -5.37 0.54
CA GLY A 214 -18.75 -6.68 0.08
C GLY A 214 -17.67 -7.61 -0.50
N ASN A 215 -16.40 -7.21 -0.45
CA ASN A 215 -15.26 -8.04 -0.83
C ASN A 215 -14.77 -8.82 0.39
N VAL A 216 -15.21 -10.06 0.54
CA VAL A 216 -14.93 -10.90 1.71
C VAL A 216 -13.44 -11.04 2.03
N LEU A 217 -12.58 -11.08 1.00
CA LEU A 217 -11.13 -11.11 1.17
C LEU A 217 -10.59 -9.80 1.78
N SER A 218 -11.12 -8.66 1.33
CA SER A 218 -10.77 -7.34 1.87
C SER A 218 -11.35 -7.13 3.27
N GLU A 219 -12.55 -7.62 3.53
CA GLU A 219 -13.22 -7.52 4.83
C GLU A 219 -12.48 -8.33 5.91
N GLU A 220 -11.94 -9.50 5.58
CA GLU A 220 -11.07 -10.24 6.51
C GLU A 220 -9.81 -9.45 6.87
N MET A 221 -9.19 -8.74 5.90
CA MET A 221 -8.05 -7.86 6.18
C MET A 221 -8.45 -6.67 7.07
N VAL A 222 -9.66 -6.15 6.91
CA VAL A 222 -10.22 -5.09 7.77
C VAL A 222 -10.44 -5.61 9.17
N GLU A 223 -11.03 -6.81 9.33
CA GLU A 223 -11.22 -7.47 10.62
C GLU A 223 -9.90 -7.69 11.36
N ALA A 224 -8.86 -8.17 10.65
CA ALA A 224 -7.54 -8.38 11.21
C ALA A 224 -6.96 -7.12 11.86
N VAL A 225 -7.17 -5.95 11.26
CA VAL A 225 -6.71 -4.68 11.83
C VAL A 225 -7.65 -4.15 12.90
N ARG A 226 -8.95 -4.18 12.66
CA ARG A 226 -9.94 -3.59 13.55
C ARG A 226 -10.00 -4.30 14.91
N ASP A 227 -9.97 -5.64 14.90
CA ASP A 227 -10.32 -6.45 16.06
C ASP A 227 -9.12 -7.16 16.71
N PHE A 228 -8.01 -7.37 15.96
CA PHE A 228 -6.91 -8.21 16.43
C PHE A 228 -5.54 -7.49 16.50
N CYS A 229 -5.17 -6.74 15.46
CA CYS A 229 -3.87 -6.07 15.36
C CYS A 229 -4.03 -4.63 14.89
N PRO A 230 -4.52 -3.72 15.76
CA PRO A 230 -4.85 -2.35 15.38
C PRO A 230 -3.65 -1.57 14.86
N LEU A 231 -3.82 -0.87 13.72
CA LEU A 231 -2.95 0.19 13.28
C LEU A 231 -3.43 1.51 13.89
N HIS A 232 -2.53 2.21 14.57
CA HIS A 232 -2.86 3.46 15.26
C HIS A 232 -2.77 4.68 14.33
N PHE A 233 -1.85 4.63 13.35
CA PHE A 233 -1.66 5.71 12.38
C PHE A 233 -1.12 5.15 11.06
N ILE A 234 -1.57 5.70 9.95
CA ILE A 234 -1.00 5.40 8.64
C ILE A 234 -0.57 6.67 7.91
N LEU A 235 0.38 6.49 7.01
CA LEU A 235 0.74 7.44 5.95
C LEU A 235 0.69 6.68 4.62
N ASN A 236 -0.21 7.05 3.74
CA ASN A 236 -0.30 6.41 2.43
C ASN A 236 -0.18 7.45 1.31
N CYS A 237 0.78 7.27 0.43
CA CYS A 237 0.85 8.07 -0.78
C CYS A 237 -0.15 7.59 -1.83
N VAL A 238 -0.56 8.52 -2.70
CA VAL A 238 -1.43 8.27 -3.84
C VAL A 238 -0.72 8.81 -5.06
N SER A 239 -0.47 7.94 -6.04
CA SER A 239 0.17 8.29 -7.29
C SER A 239 -0.83 8.40 -8.43
N ASP A 240 -0.56 9.28 -9.39
CA ASP A 240 -1.26 9.31 -10.68
C ASP A 240 -0.73 8.24 -11.65
N SER A 241 -1.30 8.19 -12.85
CA SER A 241 -0.90 7.25 -13.90
C SER A 241 0.55 7.45 -14.40
N SER A 242 1.11 8.65 -14.21
CA SER A 242 2.50 8.99 -14.52
C SER A 242 3.47 8.67 -13.37
N LYS A 243 2.96 8.13 -12.25
CA LYS A 243 3.67 7.80 -11.01
C LYS A 243 4.13 9.02 -10.19
N HIS A 244 3.59 10.20 -10.46
CA HIS A 244 3.79 11.33 -9.57
C HIS A 244 2.93 11.14 -8.33
N ILE A 245 3.49 11.42 -7.15
CA ILE A 245 2.72 11.45 -5.91
C ILE A 245 1.91 12.74 -5.92
N VAL A 246 0.59 12.59 -5.99
CA VAL A 246 -0.35 13.73 -6.07
C VAL A 246 -1.03 14.02 -4.75
N ARG A 247 -0.89 13.10 -3.78
CA ARG A 247 -1.44 13.26 -2.43
C ARG A 247 -0.74 12.32 -1.45
N VAL A 248 -0.63 12.74 -0.21
CA VAL A 248 -0.43 11.84 0.93
C VAL A 248 -1.66 11.96 1.82
N VAL A 249 -2.14 10.83 2.34
CA VAL A 249 -3.18 10.76 3.36
C VAL A 249 -2.59 10.17 4.63
N GLY A 250 -2.97 10.69 5.78
CA GLY A 250 -2.46 10.24 7.07
C GLY A 250 -3.52 10.26 8.16
N GLY A 251 -3.34 9.46 9.20
CA GLY A 251 -4.22 9.40 10.36
C GLY A 251 -4.84 8.02 10.60
N HIS A 252 -6.12 8.00 10.97
CA HIS A 252 -6.85 6.76 11.25
C HIS A 252 -6.80 5.81 10.07
N TRP A 253 -6.36 4.58 10.33
CA TRP A 253 -5.96 3.60 9.31
C TRP A 253 -7.05 3.30 8.26
N TYR A 254 -8.33 3.31 8.64
CA TYR A 254 -9.44 3.03 7.75
C TYR A 254 -9.91 4.28 7.01
N ASP A 255 -10.17 5.36 7.75
CA ASP A 255 -10.74 6.58 7.17
C ASP A 255 -9.76 7.31 6.26
N ALA A 256 -8.49 7.46 6.69
CA ALA A 256 -7.45 8.04 5.83
C ALA A 256 -7.20 7.19 4.58
N TRP A 257 -7.21 5.85 4.72
CA TRP A 257 -7.10 4.96 3.56
C TRP A 257 -8.29 5.10 2.60
N ARG A 258 -9.53 5.23 3.10
CA ARG A 258 -10.72 5.47 2.27
C ARG A 258 -10.62 6.79 1.51
N GLU A 259 -10.14 7.86 2.14
CA GLU A 259 -9.85 9.15 1.47
C GLU A 259 -8.77 9.00 0.38
N GLY A 260 -7.75 8.20 0.63
CA GLY A 260 -6.75 7.83 -0.37
C GLY A 260 -7.37 7.14 -1.59
N ILE A 261 -8.36 6.25 -1.40
CA ILE A 261 -9.09 5.59 -2.48
C ILE A 261 -9.90 6.61 -3.30
N VAL A 262 -10.59 7.55 -2.64
CA VAL A 262 -11.33 8.61 -3.32
C VAL A 262 -10.38 9.43 -4.19
N THR A 263 -9.25 9.82 -3.65
CA THR A 263 -8.21 10.55 -4.37
C THR A 263 -7.64 9.73 -5.55
N PHE A 264 -7.33 8.45 -5.32
CA PHE A 264 -6.83 7.56 -6.38
C PHE A 264 -7.81 7.47 -7.55
N ARG A 265 -9.09 7.26 -7.25
CA ARG A 265 -10.15 7.20 -8.27
C ARG A 265 -10.25 8.49 -9.08
N LYS A 266 -10.14 9.65 -8.42
CA LYS A 266 -10.20 10.97 -9.07
C LYS A 266 -9.14 11.11 -10.18
N PHE A 267 -7.92 10.64 -9.96
CA PHE A 267 -6.81 10.84 -10.89
C PHE A 267 -6.55 9.67 -11.83
N ASN A 268 -7.01 8.45 -11.47
CA ASN A 268 -6.69 7.26 -12.22
C ASN A 268 -7.90 6.59 -12.91
N PHE A 269 -9.14 6.92 -12.52
CA PHE A 269 -10.32 6.37 -13.15
C PHE A 269 -10.85 7.32 -14.23
N VAL A 270 -11.18 6.74 -15.38
CA VAL A 270 -11.78 7.45 -16.50
C VAL A 270 -13.19 6.93 -16.70
N PRO A 271 -14.22 7.80 -16.67
CA PRO A 271 -15.59 7.38 -16.89
C PRO A 271 -15.79 6.89 -18.34
N ILE A 272 -16.45 5.76 -18.49
CA ILE A 272 -16.79 5.16 -19.78
C ILE A 272 -18.27 5.42 -20.05
N ALA A 273 -18.59 6.25 -21.05
CA ALA A 273 -19.96 6.57 -21.41
C ALA A 273 -20.68 5.41 -22.13
N LYS A 274 -19.93 4.62 -22.91
CA LYS A 274 -20.44 3.50 -23.72
C LYS A 274 -19.36 2.42 -23.84
N LYS A 275 -19.77 1.15 -23.81
CA LYS A 275 -18.89 0.02 -24.11
C LYS A 275 -18.48 0.04 -25.57
N ALA A 276 -17.20 -0.23 -25.85
CA ALA A 276 -16.68 -0.44 -27.18
C ALA A 276 -16.76 -1.91 -27.58
N ASP A 277 -16.88 -2.20 -28.87
CA ASP A 277 -16.80 -3.57 -29.41
C ASP A 277 -15.37 -4.11 -29.36
N VAL A 278 -14.36 -3.23 -29.50
CA VAL A 278 -12.94 -3.55 -29.47
C VAL A 278 -12.22 -2.52 -28.61
N VAL A 279 -11.34 -3.01 -27.72
CA VAL A 279 -10.47 -2.17 -26.87
C VAL A 279 -9.01 -2.52 -27.18
N PHE A 280 -8.21 -1.49 -27.49
CA PHE A 280 -6.76 -1.61 -27.58
C PHE A 280 -6.14 -1.15 -26.28
N LEU A 281 -5.38 -2.02 -25.66
CA LEU A 281 -4.79 -1.80 -24.34
C LEU A 281 -3.33 -2.24 -24.33
N SER A 282 -2.48 -1.46 -23.67
CA SER A 282 -1.09 -1.85 -23.38
C SER A 282 -0.87 -2.00 -21.88
N ALA A 283 -0.09 -2.99 -21.50
CA ALA A 283 0.40 -3.11 -20.11
C ALA A 283 1.42 -2.02 -19.73
N GLY A 284 1.84 -1.19 -20.70
CA GLY A 284 2.79 -0.10 -20.50
C GLY A 284 4.25 -0.45 -20.85
N GLY A 285 4.47 -1.58 -21.57
CA GLY A 285 5.79 -2.01 -22.02
C GLY A 285 6.61 -2.71 -20.94
N PHE A 286 7.89 -2.98 -21.26
CA PHE A 286 8.83 -3.64 -20.35
C PHE A 286 9.07 -2.80 -19.07
N PRO A 287 9.14 -3.44 -17.89
CA PRO A 287 9.02 -4.87 -17.61
C PRO A 287 7.59 -5.38 -17.35
N LYS A 288 6.55 -4.53 -17.52
CA LYS A 288 5.17 -4.86 -17.17
C LYS A 288 4.54 -5.91 -18.09
N ASP A 289 5.06 -6.08 -19.30
CA ASP A 289 4.62 -7.06 -20.31
C ASP A 289 5.64 -8.20 -20.55
N ILE A 290 6.58 -8.40 -19.62
CA ILE A 290 7.64 -9.43 -19.74
C ILE A 290 7.09 -10.85 -19.88
N ASN A 291 5.92 -11.10 -19.34
CA ASN A 291 5.20 -12.38 -19.44
C ASN A 291 3.69 -12.19 -19.25
N MET A 292 2.91 -13.23 -19.55
CA MET A 292 1.44 -13.21 -19.41
C MET A 292 0.98 -12.93 -17.99
N TYR A 293 1.69 -13.40 -16.97
CA TYR A 293 1.35 -13.15 -15.56
C TYR A 293 1.42 -11.68 -15.19
N GLN A 294 2.32 -10.90 -15.81
CA GLN A 294 2.37 -9.45 -15.60
C GLN A 294 1.41 -8.72 -16.55
N ALA A 295 1.41 -9.09 -17.84
CA ALA A 295 0.63 -8.40 -18.86
C ALA A 295 -0.89 -8.50 -18.63
N HIS A 296 -1.41 -9.68 -18.14
CA HIS A 296 -2.85 -9.87 -17.93
C HIS A 296 -3.46 -8.85 -16.96
N LYS A 297 -2.66 -8.24 -16.07
CA LYS A 297 -3.15 -7.21 -15.14
C LYS A 297 -3.77 -6.01 -15.85
N ALA A 298 -3.31 -5.72 -17.07
CA ALA A 298 -3.90 -4.67 -17.90
C ALA A 298 -5.35 -4.97 -18.30
N LEU A 299 -5.75 -6.24 -18.38
CA LEU A 299 -7.13 -6.65 -18.73
C LEU A 299 -8.15 -6.33 -17.63
N TYR A 300 -7.70 -5.97 -16.44
CA TYR A 300 -8.56 -5.61 -15.31
C TYR A 300 -8.67 -4.10 -15.09
N MET A 301 -8.07 -3.29 -15.96
CA MET A 301 -8.09 -1.82 -15.88
C MET A 301 -9.27 -1.17 -16.62
#